data_c6fca0a343475ca0075b0baad1fd76a5
#
_entry.id   c6fca0a343475ca0075b0baad1fd76a5
#
_cell.length_a   1.000
_cell.length_b   1.000
_cell.length_c   1.000
_cell.angle_alpha   90.00
_cell.angle_beta   90.00
_cell.angle_gamma   90.00
#
_symmetry.space_group_name_H-M   'P 1'
#
loop_
_entity.id
_entity.type
_entity.pdbx_description
1 polymer ?
#
loop_
_entity_poly.entity_id
_entity_poly.type
_entity_poly.pdbx_seq_one_letter_code
_entity_poly.pdbx_strand_id
1 'polypeptide(L)'
;VPHSYYESAEIDGANAFVRFFRITLPCVAPVIVYQAILNIINAFQYFTQVYVIINASSGGGASDVSGGPANSILMYPLYLFNTAFSFMKMGRASAMAWILFVIVGLLTVVMTTLSKKVNDNAGGE
;
A
#
# COMPACT_ATOMS: atom_id res chain seq x y z
N VAL A 1 2.51 12.34 -20.76
CA VAL A 1 1.79 12.08 -22.02
C VAL A 1 2.22 13.12 -23.02
N PRO A 2 2.71 12.77 -24.23
CA PRO A 2 3.08 13.72 -25.26
C PRO A 2 1.88 14.58 -25.67
N HIS A 3 2.11 15.87 -25.90
CA HIS A 3 1.05 16.83 -26.23
C HIS A 3 0.37 16.50 -27.58
N SER A 4 1.11 15.87 -28.48
CA SER A 4 0.63 15.45 -29.80
C SER A 4 -0.60 14.51 -29.78
N TYR A 5 -0.73 13.67 -28.74
CA TYR A 5 -1.91 12.78 -28.59
C TYR A 5 -3.19 13.58 -28.31
N TYR A 6 -3.07 14.69 -27.59
CA TYR A 6 -4.22 15.55 -27.29
C TYR A 6 -4.62 16.37 -28.50
N GLU A 7 -3.66 16.84 -29.29
CA GLU A 7 -3.89 17.61 -30.53
C GLU A 7 -4.59 16.73 -31.59
N SER A 8 -4.13 15.50 -31.77
CA SER A 8 -4.78 14.56 -32.68
C SER A 8 -6.22 14.24 -32.28
N ALA A 9 -6.46 14.00 -30.99
CA ALA A 9 -7.78 13.75 -30.48
C ALA A 9 -8.72 14.98 -30.54
N GLU A 10 -8.15 16.19 -30.53
CA GLU A 10 -8.91 17.43 -30.71
C GLU A 10 -9.36 17.63 -32.13
N ILE A 11 -8.53 17.26 -33.10
CA ILE A 11 -8.87 17.24 -34.53
C ILE A 11 -9.98 16.22 -34.81
N ASP A 12 -9.97 15.07 -34.14
CA ASP A 12 -10.99 14.03 -34.22
C ASP A 12 -12.30 14.38 -33.48
N GLY A 13 -12.39 15.59 -32.89
CA GLY A 13 -13.59 16.06 -32.17
C GLY A 13 -13.85 15.35 -30.85
N ALA A 14 -12.85 14.71 -30.25
CA ALA A 14 -12.99 14.00 -28.99
C ALA A 14 -13.27 14.96 -27.83
N ASN A 15 -14.36 14.70 -27.11
CA ASN A 15 -14.72 15.46 -25.90
C ASN A 15 -13.67 15.23 -24.78
N ALA A 16 -13.54 16.19 -23.85
CA ALA A 16 -12.59 16.15 -22.73
C ALA A 16 -12.68 14.84 -21.91
N PHE A 17 -13.87 14.31 -21.69
CA PHE A 17 -14.09 13.02 -21.02
C PHE A 17 -13.52 11.83 -21.81
N VAL A 18 -13.70 11.81 -23.12
CA VAL A 18 -13.16 10.74 -23.98
C VAL A 18 -11.64 10.78 -24.01
N ARG A 19 -11.04 11.97 -24.10
CA ARG A 19 -9.58 12.17 -24.01
C ARG A 19 -9.03 11.69 -22.67
N PHE A 20 -9.71 11.97 -21.57
CA PHE A 20 -9.28 11.53 -20.25
C PHE A 20 -9.28 10.00 -20.12
N PHE A 21 -10.39 9.35 -20.43
CA PHE A 21 -10.52 7.89 -20.25
C PHE A 21 -9.76 7.06 -21.29
N ARG A 22 -9.57 7.59 -22.49
CA ARG A 22 -9.00 6.83 -23.61
C ARG A 22 -7.52 7.12 -23.87
N ILE A 23 -7.02 8.28 -23.45
CA ILE A 23 -5.62 8.70 -23.64
C ILE A 23 -4.93 8.83 -22.29
N THR A 24 -5.44 9.68 -21.39
CA THR A 24 -4.75 9.99 -20.13
C THR A 24 -4.70 8.78 -19.20
N LEU A 25 -5.82 8.15 -18.96
CA LEU A 25 -5.93 7.05 -18.00
C LEU A 25 -5.06 5.84 -18.37
N PRO A 26 -5.05 5.33 -19.62
CA PRO A 26 -4.17 4.21 -19.96
C PRO A 26 -2.68 4.58 -19.93
N CYS A 27 -2.31 5.81 -20.31
CA CYS A 27 -0.92 6.27 -20.23
C CYS A 27 -0.41 6.39 -18.77
N VAL A 28 -1.29 6.70 -17.81
CA VAL A 28 -0.92 6.85 -16.39
C VAL A 28 -1.14 5.56 -15.61
N ALA A 29 -1.85 4.57 -16.19
CA ALA A 29 -2.17 3.30 -15.55
C ALA A 29 -0.95 2.60 -14.91
N PRO A 30 0.24 2.51 -15.55
CA PRO A 30 1.41 1.88 -14.94
C PRO A 30 1.87 2.57 -13.66
N VAL A 31 1.80 3.91 -13.63
CA VAL A 31 2.19 4.72 -12.47
C VAL A 31 1.18 4.54 -11.33
N ILE A 32 -0.12 4.50 -11.64
CA ILE A 32 -1.18 4.26 -10.66
C ILE A 32 -1.01 2.89 -10.01
N VAL A 33 -0.72 1.85 -10.79
CA VAL A 33 -0.51 0.50 -10.26
C VAL A 33 0.74 0.45 -9.39
N TYR A 34 1.84 1.07 -9.81
CA TYR A 34 3.05 1.18 -8.99
C TYR A 34 2.75 1.87 -7.66
N GLN A 35 2.05 2.99 -7.68
CA GLN A 35 1.67 3.72 -6.47
C GLN A 35 0.73 2.91 -5.57
N ALA A 36 -0.20 2.14 -6.16
CA ALA A 36 -1.08 1.25 -5.41
C ALA A 36 -0.28 0.16 -4.67
N ILE A 37 0.72 -0.44 -5.32
CA ILE A 37 1.61 -1.43 -4.69
C ILE A 37 2.32 -0.82 -3.48
N LEU A 38 2.93 0.36 -3.66
CA LEU A 38 3.62 1.04 -2.55
C LEU A 38 2.68 1.37 -1.40
N ASN A 39 1.46 1.84 -1.70
CA ASN A 39 0.47 2.14 -0.66
C ASN A 39 0.03 0.88 0.10
N ILE A 40 -0.15 -0.25 -0.57
CA ILE A 40 -0.47 -1.52 0.08
C ILE A 40 0.67 -1.95 1.01
N ILE A 41 1.92 -1.91 0.55
CA ILE A 41 3.09 -2.27 1.37
C ILE A 41 3.15 -1.35 2.61
N ASN A 42 3.01 -0.05 2.42
CA ASN A 42 3.01 0.92 3.51
C ASN A 42 1.85 0.68 4.50
N ALA A 43 0.66 0.33 4.01
CA ALA A 43 -0.50 0.05 4.87
C ALA A 43 -0.24 -1.13 5.81
N PHE A 44 0.46 -2.17 5.36
CA PHE A 44 0.85 -3.29 6.22
C PHE A 44 2.00 -2.96 7.17
N GLN A 45 2.76 -1.91 6.89
CA GLN A 45 3.92 -1.49 7.69
C GLN A 45 3.61 -0.27 8.58
N TYR A 46 2.34 0.09 8.77
CA TYR A 46 1.92 1.19 9.64
C TYR A 46 2.21 0.86 11.11
N PHE A 47 3.44 1.14 11.54
CA PHE A 47 3.89 0.92 12.92
C PHE A 47 4.11 2.23 13.68
N THR A 48 4.91 3.13 13.11
CA THR A 48 5.40 4.32 13.81
C THR A 48 4.27 5.24 14.25
N GLN A 49 3.29 5.48 13.39
CA GLN A 49 2.16 6.35 13.68
C GLN A 49 1.32 5.79 14.83
N VAL A 50 1.03 4.49 14.78
CA VAL A 50 0.24 3.80 15.80
C VAL A 50 0.98 3.78 17.13
N TYR A 51 2.27 3.48 17.11
CA TYR A 51 3.13 3.48 18.29
C TYR A 51 3.21 4.86 18.97
N VAL A 52 3.38 5.93 18.17
CA VAL A 52 3.41 7.30 18.70
C VAL A 52 2.07 7.70 19.32
N ILE A 53 0.94 7.37 18.67
CA ILE A 53 -0.39 7.68 19.19
C ILE A 53 -0.63 6.98 20.53
N ILE A 54 -0.28 5.71 20.66
CA ILE A 54 -0.45 4.95 21.89
C ILE A 54 0.40 5.53 23.01
N ASN A 55 1.68 5.80 22.74
CA ASN A 55 2.55 6.38 23.74
C ASN A 55 2.10 7.79 24.18
N ALA A 56 1.58 8.59 23.25
CA ALA A 56 1.04 9.92 23.58
C ALA A 56 -0.24 9.83 24.41
N SER A 57 -1.11 8.86 24.15
CA SER A 57 -2.36 8.66 24.88
C SER A 57 -2.16 8.05 26.27
N SER A 58 -1.10 7.28 26.47
CA SER A 58 -0.77 6.60 27.75
C SER A 58 0.06 7.48 28.71
N GLY A 59 0.22 8.78 28.41
CA GLY A 59 0.95 9.70 29.30
C GLY A 59 2.44 9.38 29.48
N GLY A 60 3.07 8.71 28.50
CA GLY A 60 4.51 8.40 28.50
C GLY A 60 4.92 7.25 29.41
N GLY A 61 3.98 6.53 30.01
CA GLY A 61 4.26 5.30 30.76
C GLY A 61 4.47 4.14 29.79
N ALA A 62 5.70 3.65 29.67
CA ALA A 62 6.11 2.57 28.76
C ALA A 62 5.47 1.18 29.04
N SER A 63 4.49 1.10 29.95
CA SER A 63 3.94 -0.16 30.45
C SER A 63 2.61 -0.58 29.83
N ASP A 64 1.97 0.26 29.02
CA ASP A 64 0.68 -0.08 28.42
C ASP A 64 0.77 -0.07 26.89
N VAL A 65 1.54 -1.01 26.36
CA VAL A 65 1.67 -1.26 24.92
C VAL A 65 0.48 -2.11 24.42
N SER A 66 -0.62 -2.06 25.16
CA SER A 66 -1.90 -2.55 24.71
C SER A 66 -2.39 -1.68 23.56
N GLY A 67 -3.00 -2.27 22.55
CA GLY A 67 -3.44 -1.56 21.34
C GLY A 67 -4.53 -0.50 21.55
N GLY A 68 -4.40 0.33 22.61
CA GLY A 68 -5.40 1.31 23.04
C GLY A 68 -6.62 0.69 23.70
N PRO A 69 -7.67 1.50 24.01
CA PRO A 69 -8.88 1.01 24.65
C PRO A 69 -9.50 -0.15 23.85
N ALA A 70 -9.69 -1.30 24.51
CA ALA A 70 -10.22 -2.51 23.90
C ALA A 70 -9.42 -3.03 22.68
N ASN A 71 -8.11 -2.77 22.60
CA ASN A 71 -7.24 -3.14 21.48
C ASN A 71 -7.67 -2.55 20.13
N SER A 72 -8.37 -1.43 20.12
CA SER A 72 -8.95 -0.83 18.91
C SER A 72 -7.92 -0.38 17.88
N ILE A 73 -6.66 -0.15 18.29
CA ILE A 73 -5.56 0.30 17.44
C ILE A 73 -4.46 -0.78 17.34
N LEU A 74 -4.77 -2.02 17.72
CA LEU A 74 -3.81 -3.12 17.69
C LEU A 74 -3.60 -3.60 16.25
N MET A 75 -2.68 -2.98 15.53
CA MET A 75 -2.27 -3.40 14.21
C MET A 75 -1.21 -4.51 14.27
N TYR A 76 -1.11 -5.30 13.20
CA TYR A 76 -0.19 -6.44 13.14
C TYR A 76 1.28 -6.09 13.47
N PRO A 77 1.88 -5.01 12.94
CA PRO A 77 3.25 -4.63 13.29
C PRO A 77 3.42 -4.26 14.78
N LEU A 78 2.41 -3.62 15.37
CA LEU A 78 2.42 -3.30 16.80
C LEU A 78 2.34 -4.57 17.64
N TYR A 79 1.48 -5.51 17.29
CA TYR A 79 1.37 -6.78 18.00
C TYR A 79 2.66 -7.61 17.88
N LEU A 80 3.31 -7.60 16.73
CA LEU A 80 4.61 -8.21 16.51
C LEU A 80 5.67 -7.59 17.43
N PHE A 81 5.73 -6.26 17.47
CA PHE A 81 6.65 -5.53 18.34
C PHE A 81 6.44 -5.88 19.82
N ASN A 82 5.20 -5.87 20.29
CA ASN A 82 4.85 -6.23 21.65
C ASN A 82 5.24 -7.67 21.98
N THR A 83 5.02 -8.61 21.04
CA THR A 83 5.40 -10.00 21.22
C THR A 83 6.91 -10.17 21.34
N ALA A 84 7.69 -9.39 20.58
CA ALA A 84 9.14 -9.43 20.62
C ALA A 84 9.70 -8.82 21.92
N PHE A 85 9.30 -7.59 22.21
CA PHE A 85 9.97 -6.77 23.22
C PHE A 85 9.24 -6.73 24.57
N SER A 86 7.92 -6.64 24.59
CA SER A 86 7.16 -6.60 25.84
C SER A 86 6.98 -8.00 26.44
N PHE A 87 6.69 -8.99 25.61
CA PHE A 87 6.51 -10.37 26.07
C PHE A 87 7.77 -11.23 25.96
N MET A 88 8.87 -10.67 25.45
CA MET A 88 10.17 -11.36 25.27
C MET A 88 10.10 -12.69 24.52
N LYS A 89 9.10 -12.85 23.65
CA LYS A 89 8.88 -14.08 22.85
C LYS A 89 9.45 -13.91 21.43
N MET A 90 10.77 -13.72 21.34
CA MET A 90 11.48 -13.45 20.08
C MET A 90 11.22 -14.49 18.98
N GLY A 91 11.15 -15.79 19.32
CA GLY A 91 10.89 -16.83 18.34
C GLY A 91 9.48 -16.73 17.71
N ARG A 92 8.47 -16.34 18.51
CA ARG A 92 7.12 -16.13 17.99
C ARG A 92 7.05 -14.88 17.11
N ALA A 93 7.71 -13.79 17.54
CA ALA A 93 7.78 -12.57 16.77
C ALA A 93 8.47 -12.77 15.42
N SER A 94 9.56 -13.53 15.39
CA SER A 94 10.25 -13.89 14.14
C SER A 94 9.37 -14.68 13.18
N ALA A 95 8.59 -15.64 13.68
CA ALA A 95 7.63 -16.39 12.87
C ALA A 95 6.54 -15.47 12.28
N MET A 96 6.04 -14.52 13.08
CA MET A 96 5.06 -13.52 12.63
C MET A 96 5.65 -12.60 11.56
N ALA A 97 6.91 -12.17 11.70
CA ALA A 97 7.59 -11.36 10.68
C ALA A 97 7.70 -12.11 9.35
N TRP A 98 8.00 -13.41 9.36
CA TRP A 98 8.02 -14.24 8.16
C TRP A 98 6.63 -14.36 7.51
N ILE A 99 5.58 -14.53 8.29
CA ILE A 99 4.20 -14.58 7.78
C ILE A 99 3.85 -13.25 7.09
N LEU A 100 4.16 -12.11 7.72
CA LEU A 100 3.94 -10.80 7.11
C LEU A 100 4.71 -10.65 5.79
N PHE A 101 5.97 -11.06 5.77
CA PHE A 101 6.80 -11.03 4.56
C PHE A 101 6.19 -11.82 3.40
N VAL A 102 5.71 -13.04 3.68
CA VAL A 102 5.07 -13.89 2.67
C VAL A 102 3.79 -13.26 2.15
N ILE A 103 2.94 -12.71 3.04
CA ILE A 103 1.68 -12.07 2.64
C ILE A 103 1.94 -10.86 1.75
N VAL A 104 2.83 -9.95 2.17
CA VAL A 104 3.19 -8.74 1.40
C VAL A 104 3.85 -9.12 0.07
N GLY A 105 4.74 -10.10 0.08
CA GLY A 105 5.39 -10.62 -1.12
C GLY A 105 4.38 -11.19 -2.13
N LEU A 106 3.44 -12.00 -1.66
CA LEU A 106 2.40 -12.58 -2.51
C LEU A 106 1.47 -11.49 -3.09
N LEU A 107 1.06 -10.53 -2.28
CA LEU A 107 0.29 -9.37 -2.77
C LEU A 107 1.04 -8.59 -3.84
N THR A 108 2.34 -8.36 -3.63
CA THR A 108 3.19 -7.65 -4.60
C THR A 108 3.28 -8.43 -5.92
N VAL A 109 3.47 -9.74 -5.88
CA VAL A 109 3.51 -10.59 -7.09
C VAL A 109 2.17 -10.56 -7.82
N VAL A 110 1.06 -10.67 -7.11
CA VAL A 110 -0.28 -10.58 -7.72
C VAL A 110 -0.48 -9.23 -8.40
N MET A 111 -0.16 -8.14 -7.73
CA MET A 111 -0.31 -6.78 -8.27
C MET A 111 0.60 -6.53 -9.49
N THR A 112 1.85 -6.99 -9.46
CA THR A 112 2.76 -6.85 -10.61
C THR A 112 2.31 -7.67 -11.81
N THR A 113 1.73 -8.86 -11.58
CA THR A 113 1.18 -9.70 -12.64
C THR A 113 -0.06 -9.06 -13.27
N LEU A 114 -0.95 -8.49 -12.46
CA LEU A 114 -2.11 -7.74 -12.94
C LEU A 114 -1.69 -6.49 -13.71
N SER A 115 -0.66 -5.78 -13.24
CA SER A 115 -0.09 -4.61 -13.92
C SER A 115 0.45 -4.94 -15.29
N LYS A 116 1.18 -6.05 -15.45
CA LYS A 116 1.65 -6.49 -16.77
C LYS A 116 0.49 -6.72 -17.72
N LYS A 117 -0.54 -7.42 -17.28
CA LYS A 117 -1.73 -7.69 -18.10
C LYS A 117 -2.47 -6.40 -18.52
N VAL A 118 -2.52 -5.40 -17.64
CA VAL A 118 -3.11 -4.09 -17.95
C VAL A 118 -2.24 -3.32 -18.95
N ASN A 119 -0.92 -3.38 -18.80
CA ASN A 119 0.02 -2.70 -19.69
C ASN A 119 0.07 -3.34 -21.08
N ASP A 120 0.03 -4.67 -21.17
CA ASP A 120 -0.01 -5.40 -22.45
C ASP A 120 -1.30 -5.12 -23.22
N ASN A 121 -2.42 -4.94 -22.52
CA ASN A 121 -3.70 -4.56 -23.15
C ASN A 121 -3.76 -3.07 -23.56
N ALA A 122 -2.93 -2.21 -22.96
CA ALA A 122 -2.86 -0.79 -23.30
C ALA A 122 -1.82 -0.48 -24.39
N GLY A 123 -0.87 -1.39 -24.63
CA GLY A 123 0.20 -1.25 -25.63
C GLY A 123 0.02 -2.10 -26.89
N GLY A 124 -1.08 -2.78 -27.02
CA GLY A 124 -1.39 -3.68 -28.14
C GLY A 124 -2.37 -3.08 -29.16
N GLU A 125 -1.99 -1.96 -29.81
CA GLU A 125 -2.45 -1.54 -31.15
C GLU A 125 -1.40 -0.59 -31.75
#